data_2cfbc50c3921f3e833f64e96963350c3
#
_entry.id   2cfbc50c3921f3e833f64e96963350c3
#
_cell.length_a   1.000
_cell.length_b   1.000
_cell.length_c   1.000
_cell.angle_alpha   90.00
_cell.angle_beta   90.00
_cell.angle_gamma   90.00
#
_symmetry.space_group_name_H-M   'P 1'
#
loop_
_entity.id
_entity.type
_entity.pdbx_description
1 polymer ?
#
loop_
_entity_poly.entity_id
_entity_poly.type
_entity_poly.pdbx_seq_one_letter_code
_entity_poly.pdbx_strand_id
1 'polypeptide(L)'
;MTRKALYLIFFQAFAFAFSSLGAQRDPAVPVLPHLTLDNFSPGIREQIGEVYSYARSHPEDAAANGRLGMVLHTYGLLQEAAVCYRRAGQLEPNVFQWAYYLGVVEADQGRCDAATSTLRLALQINAGYLPTKLRLANCLHASAAWEASGKLYAEIVEQHPDNPDAYYGLGRARAARHDLIGAAEAYSKACALFPDFGPAHYALALVHRSLGQVSQAEEQLRLYERNKDGAPPSSDPLLEELRSLNKSATRQVQIGIQLEGQGRLEESAAAHERALEIDSQLVQAHVNLVELYGRLGQFEKAEEHYRAAARLDPGSSENYYNYGVLLLGAEKYQQAENAFRKTLEIDPYHPGAHNNLGFLLERQGRLLEAEAEYRRAIENKPNNRQTHFNLGRVLVNQEKYEEGIRELKKTIEPEDENTPRYRYALGAAFARSGDRDSALRYIRQARDGAVALGQSGLLASIERDLRTLEASRVPQ
;
A
#
# COMPACT_ATOMS: atom_id res chain seq x y z
N MET A 1 10.18 91.72 -27.42
CA MET A 1 11.16 90.68 -27.80
C MET A 1 10.86 89.48 -26.92
N THR A 2 10.20 88.65 -27.27
CA THR A 2 9.69 87.66 -28.23
C THR A 2 9.74 86.24 -27.65
N ARG A 3 8.56 85.68 -27.50
CA ARG A 3 8.17 84.39 -26.99
C ARG A 3 8.79 83.14 -27.70
N LYS A 4 9.95 83.21 -28.22
CA LYS A 4 10.57 82.09 -29.00
C LYS A 4 11.79 81.40 -28.35
N ALA A 5 12.23 81.85 -27.14
CA ALA A 5 13.35 81.21 -26.42
C ALA A 5 12.98 80.19 -25.35
N LEU A 6 11.68 79.93 -25.11
CA LEU A 6 11.26 79.02 -24.00
C LEU A 6 10.87 77.63 -24.51
N TYR A 7 10.84 77.36 -25.78
CA TYR A 7 10.45 76.04 -26.34
C TYR A 7 11.62 75.09 -26.67
N LEU A 8 12.89 75.59 -26.61
CA LEU A 8 14.02 74.76 -26.97
C LEU A 8 14.69 74.08 -25.77
N ILE A 9 14.35 74.46 -24.52
CA ILE A 9 14.96 73.86 -23.30
C ILE A 9 14.12 72.65 -22.78
N PHE A 10 12.88 72.51 -23.20
CA PHE A 10 12.02 71.40 -22.75
C PHE A 10 12.14 70.12 -23.60
N PHE A 11 12.78 70.17 -24.78
CA PHE A 11 12.95 69.01 -25.69
C PHE A 11 14.24 68.23 -25.50
N GLN A 12 15.22 68.78 -24.74
CA GLN A 12 16.45 68.05 -24.41
C GLN A 12 16.43 67.32 -23.07
N ALA A 13 15.43 67.56 -22.21
CA ALA A 13 15.28 66.86 -20.92
C ALA A 13 14.47 65.56 -21.01
N PHE A 14 13.82 65.27 -22.15
CA PHE A 14 12.97 64.07 -22.33
C PHE A 14 13.68 62.92 -23.11
N ALA A 15 14.90 63.18 -23.62
CA ALA A 15 15.67 62.20 -24.38
C ALA A 15 16.70 61.40 -23.55
N PHE A 16 16.81 61.67 -22.23
CA PHE A 16 17.78 61.00 -21.34
C PHE A 16 17.13 60.08 -20.26
N ALA A 17 15.79 59.90 -20.29
CA ALA A 17 15.08 59.05 -19.32
C ALA A 17 14.68 57.69 -19.87
N PHE A 18 15.13 57.28 -21.06
CA PHE A 18 14.79 56.00 -21.67
C PHE A 18 15.98 55.05 -21.90
N SER A 19 17.08 55.24 -21.20
CA SER A 19 18.25 54.37 -21.35
C SER A 19 18.79 53.77 -20.05
N SER A 20 17.86 53.39 -19.14
CA SER A 20 18.19 52.49 -18.01
C SER A 20 17.04 51.59 -17.64
N LEU A 21 16.29 51.08 -18.61
CA LEU A 21 15.73 49.72 -18.42
C LEU A 21 16.94 48.80 -18.49
N GLY A 22 17.51 48.47 -17.33
CA GLY A 22 18.49 47.42 -17.21
C GLY A 22 17.91 46.20 -17.89
N ALA A 23 18.58 45.70 -18.92
CA ALA A 23 18.33 44.38 -19.43
C ALA A 23 18.39 43.45 -18.21
N GLN A 24 17.24 42.98 -17.74
CA GLN A 24 17.20 41.82 -16.85
C GLN A 24 17.95 40.74 -17.63
N ARG A 25 19.20 40.49 -17.20
CA ARG A 25 19.94 39.35 -17.74
C ARG A 25 19.06 38.14 -17.40
N ASP A 26 18.61 37.46 -18.43
CA ASP A 26 17.95 36.14 -18.24
C ASP A 26 18.83 35.37 -17.26
N PRO A 27 18.23 34.78 -16.21
CA PRO A 27 19.00 34.05 -15.22
C PRO A 27 19.78 32.97 -15.97
N ALA A 28 21.11 33.00 -15.83
CA ALA A 28 21.99 32.06 -16.53
C ALA A 28 21.50 30.62 -16.24
N VAL A 29 21.39 29.81 -17.29
CA VAL A 29 20.98 28.39 -17.18
C VAL A 29 21.91 27.71 -16.17
N PRO A 30 21.37 27.05 -15.11
CA PRO A 30 22.17 26.41 -14.07
C PRO A 30 23.18 25.41 -14.65
N VAL A 31 24.34 25.23 -14.03
CA VAL A 31 25.32 24.21 -14.46
C VAL A 31 24.73 22.82 -14.18
N LEU A 32 25.07 21.82 -14.99
CA LEU A 32 24.68 20.44 -14.74
C LEU A 32 25.21 19.98 -13.37
N PRO A 33 24.42 19.19 -12.60
CA PRO A 33 24.83 18.77 -11.27
C PRO A 33 26.03 17.82 -11.31
N HIS A 34 26.89 17.89 -10.29
CA HIS A 34 27.88 16.84 -10.06
C HIS A 34 27.19 15.60 -9.47
N LEU A 35 27.50 14.41 -10.02
CA LEU A 35 26.87 13.17 -9.59
C LEU A 35 27.87 12.27 -8.85
N THR A 36 27.44 11.72 -7.71
CA THR A 36 28.15 10.67 -6.99
C THR A 36 27.31 9.40 -7.10
N LEU A 37 27.81 8.40 -7.85
CA LEU A 37 27.02 7.22 -8.23
C LEU A 37 27.56 5.92 -7.63
N ASP A 38 28.50 5.98 -6.69
CA ASP A 38 29.20 4.80 -6.15
C ASP A 38 28.28 3.78 -5.48
N ASN A 39 27.17 4.26 -4.91
CA ASN A 39 26.19 3.43 -4.20
C ASN A 39 25.15 2.78 -5.13
N PHE A 40 25.20 3.03 -6.43
CA PHE A 40 24.26 2.45 -7.39
C PHE A 40 24.82 1.20 -8.05
N SER A 41 23.94 0.27 -8.42
CA SER A 41 24.31 -0.91 -9.20
C SER A 41 24.92 -0.52 -10.56
N PRO A 42 25.75 -1.40 -11.18
CA PRO A 42 26.39 -1.10 -12.46
C PRO A 42 25.40 -0.66 -13.55
N GLY A 43 24.26 -1.34 -13.70
CA GLY A 43 23.25 -1.01 -14.71
C GLY A 43 22.58 0.35 -14.50
N ILE A 44 22.36 0.76 -13.23
CA ILE A 44 21.85 2.10 -12.91
C ILE A 44 22.90 3.16 -13.22
N ARG A 45 24.18 2.91 -12.86
CA ARG A 45 25.29 3.83 -13.19
C ARG A 45 25.44 4.03 -14.68
N GLU A 46 25.34 2.96 -15.45
CA GLU A 46 25.38 3.01 -16.92
C GLU A 46 24.22 3.86 -17.46
N GLN A 47 22.98 3.59 -17.05
CA GLN A 47 21.80 4.35 -17.48
C GLN A 47 21.93 5.85 -17.16
N ILE A 48 22.35 6.21 -15.94
CA ILE A 48 22.57 7.61 -15.57
C ILE A 48 23.73 8.21 -16.38
N GLY A 49 24.83 7.46 -16.55
CA GLY A 49 26.02 7.89 -17.30
C GLY A 49 25.70 8.21 -18.77
N GLU A 50 24.88 7.40 -19.42
CA GLU A 50 24.43 7.62 -20.80
C GLU A 50 23.65 8.94 -20.93
N VAL A 51 22.59 9.14 -20.11
CA VAL A 51 21.77 10.35 -20.21
C VAL A 51 22.51 11.60 -19.74
N TYR A 52 23.43 11.45 -18.77
CA TYR A 52 24.30 12.56 -18.34
C TYR A 52 25.29 13.01 -19.43
N SER A 53 25.93 12.03 -20.06
CA SER A 53 26.87 12.30 -21.16
C SER A 53 26.16 12.97 -22.34
N TYR A 54 24.95 12.52 -22.65
CA TYR A 54 24.11 13.11 -23.68
C TYR A 54 23.73 14.56 -23.35
N ALA A 55 23.21 14.82 -22.14
CA ALA A 55 22.84 16.17 -21.69
C ALA A 55 24.07 17.12 -21.66
N ARG A 56 25.26 16.60 -21.29
CA ARG A 56 26.50 17.34 -21.27
C ARG A 56 26.95 17.74 -22.68
N SER A 57 26.76 16.89 -23.68
CA SER A 57 27.11 17.18 -25.07
C SER A 57 26.06 18.05 -25.78
N HIS A 58 24.83 18.13 -25.23
CA HIS A 58 23.72 18.93 -25.77
C HIS A 58 23.16 19.87 -24.67
N PRO A 59 23.96 20.83 -24.18
CA PRO A 59 23.62 21.63 -23.00
C PRO A 59 22.40 22.54 -23.19
N GLU A 60 22.08 22.92 -24.45
CA GLU A 60 20.95 23.78 -24.82
C GLU A 60 19.70 22.97 -25.26
N ASP A 61 19.76 21.67 -25.24
CA ASP A 61 18.61 20.81 -25.52
C ASP A 61 17.77 20.59 -24.23
N ALA A 62 16.57 21.18 -24.20
CA ALA A 62 15.65 21.06 -23.06
C ALA A 62 15.24 19.62 -22.82
N ALA A 63 14.98 18.82 -23.87
CA ALA A 63 14.60 17.44 -23.75
C ALA A 63 15.72 16.57 -23.15
N ALA A 64 17.00 16.82 -23.57
CA ALA A 64 18.16 16.14 -23.00
C ALA A 64 18.30 16.42 -21.50
N ASN A 65 18.19 17.69 -21.09
CA ASN A 65 18.25 18.11 -19.70
C ASN A 65 17.05 17.52 -18.90
N GLY A 66 15.84 17.59 -19.45
CA GLY A 66 14.64 17.03 -18.86
C GLY A 66 14.72 15.51 -18.68
N ARG A 67 15.21 14.79 -19.69
CA ARG A 67 15.41 13.32 -19.61
C ARG A 67 16.42 12.93 -18.55
N LEU A 68 17.52 13.65 -18.40
CA LEU A 68 18.44 13.47 -17.29
C LEU A 68 17.72 13.68 -15.95
N GLY A 69 16.95 14.75 -15.82
CA GLY A 69 16.13 15.02 -14.64
C GLY A 69 15.17 13.86 -14.32
N MET A 70 14.49 13.29 -15.31
CA MET A 70 13.59 12.16 -15.16
C MET A 70 14.31 10.91 -14.62
N VAL A 71 15.47 10.57 -15.17
CA VAL A 71 16.24 9.41 -14.70
C VAL A 71 16.76 9.63 -13.27
N LEU A 72 17.29 10.83 -12.97
CA LEU A 72 17.76 11.16 -11.62
C LEU A 72 16.62 11.15 -10.60
N HIS A 73 15.45 11.69 -10.96
CA HIS A 73 14.24 11.66 -10.12
C HIS A 73 13.81 10.22 -9.79
N THR A 74 13.83 9.35 -10.80
CA THR A 74 13.48 7.93 -10.68
C THR A 74 14.33 7.19 -9.64
N TYR A 75 15.59 7.60 -9.46
CA TYR A 75 16.51 7.02 -8.49
C TYR A 75 16.66 7.84 -7.20
N GLY A 76 15.77 8.80 -6.96
CA GLY A 76 15.72 9.58 -5.72
C GLY A 76 16.78 10.68 -5.61
N LEU A 77 17.52 10.98 -6.67
CA LEU A 77 18.48 12.11 -6.75
C LEU A 77 17.70 13.41 -6.99
N LEU A 78 16.85 13.77 -6.01
CA LEU A 78 15.85 14.82 -6.16
C LEU A 78 16.46 16.22 -6.31
N GLN A 79 17.61 16.50 -5.67
CA GLN A 79 18.28 17.80 -5.77
C GLN A 79 18.84 18.01 -7.17
N GLU A 80 19.50 17.00 -7.69
CA GLU A 80 20.10 16.97 -9.03
C GLU A 80 19.02 17.01 -10.12
N ALA A 81 17.93 16.26 -9.93
CA ALA A 81 16.77 16.27 -10.81
C ALA A 81 16.14 17.67 -10.90
N ALA A 82 15.98 18.36 -9.77
CA ALA A 82 15.46 19.74 -9.75
C ALA A 82 16.32 20.71 -10.54
N VAL A 83 17.65 20.56 -10.51
CA VAL A 83 18.56 21.37 -11.36
C VAL A 83 18.28 21.11 -12.84
N CYS A 84 18.17 19.83 -13.22
CA CYS A 84 17.93 19.43 -14.61
C CYS A 84 16.57 19.94 -15.13
N TYR A 85 15.51 19.83 -14.32
CA TYR A 85 14.18 20.35 -14.70
C TYR A 85 14.15 21.88 -14.81
N ARG A 86 14.86 22.61 -13.91
CA ARG A 86 15.00 24.08 -14.06
C ARG A 86 15.70 24.46 -15.34
N ARG A 87 16.78 23.74 -15.69
CA ARG A 87 17.46 23.94 -16.98
C ARG A 87 16.50 23.73 -18.14
N ALA A 88 15.80 22.60 -18.17
CA ALA A 88 14.84 22.26 -19.22
C ALA A 88 13.71 23.31 -19.32
N GLY A 89 13.16 23.75 -18.20
CA GLY A 89 12.10 24.77 -18.15
C GLY A 89 12.60 26.19 -18.55
N GLN A 90 13.87 26.52 -18.32
CA GLN A 90 14.46 27.79 -18.82
C GLN A 90 14.70 27.75 -20.31
N LEU A 91 15.10 26.60 -20.86
CA LEU A 91 15.33 26.41 -22.28
C LEU A 91 14.02 26.38 -23.08
N GLU A 92 12.99 25.72 -22.52
CA GLU A 92 11.67 25.62 -23.14
C GLU A 92 10.57 25.93 -22.09
N PRO A 93 10.28 27.23 -21.83
CA PRO A 93 9.36 27.64 -20.75
C PRO A 93 7.90 27.19 -20.93
N ASN A 94 7.48 26.89 -22.16
CA ASN A 94 6.12 26.51 -22.49
C ASN A 94 5.87 24.98 -22.44
N VAL A 95 6.89 24.20 -22.09
CA VAL A 95 6.75 22.76 -21.94
C VAL A 95 6.28 22.42 -20.52
N PHE A 96 5.02 22.03 -20.42
CA PHE A 96 4.32 21.74 -19.15
C PHE A 96 5.07 20.74 -18.26
N GLN A 97 5.62 19.68 -18.84
CA GLN A 97 6.24 18.58 -18.13
C GLN A 97 7.39 19.04 -17.21
N TRP A 98 8.22 19.97 -17.65
CA TRP A 98 9.37 20.41 -16.87
C TRP A 98 8.96 21.18 -15.62
N ALA A 99 7.98 22.08 -15.76
CA ALA A 99 7.42 22.80 -14.62
C ALA A 99 6.69 21.84 -13.66
N TYR A 100 5.96 20.86 -14.20
CA TYR A 100 5.27 19.86 -13.39
C TYR A 100 6.26 19.00 -12.59
N TYR A 101 7.24 18.37 -13.23
CA TYR A 101 8.23 17.54 -12.56
C TYR A 101 9.06 18.32 -11.53
N LEU A 102 9.41 19.57 -11.82
CA LEU A 102 10.09 20.42 -10.85
C LEU A 102 9.22 20.66 -9.61
N GLY A 103 7.95 21.00 -9.81
CA GLY A 103 7.01 21.21 -8.72
C GLY A 103 6.78 19.95 -7.89
N VAL A 104 6.75 18.77 -8.52
CA VAL A 104 6.69 17.47 -7.83
C VAL A 104 7.92 17.27 -6.95
N VAL A 105 9.12 17.42 -7.52
CA VAL A 105 10.38 17.26 -6.77
C VAL A 105 10.47 18.25 -5.60
N GLU A 106 10.05 19.49 -5.80
CA GLU A 106 10.07 20.51 -4.75
C GLU A 106 9.09 20.18 -3.63
N ALA A 107 7.90 19.64 -3.96
CA ALA A 107 6.91 19.17 -2.98
C ALA A 107 7.43 17.95 -2.19
N ASP A 108 8.02 16.97 -2.88
CA ASP A 108 8.57 15.75 -2.27
C ASP A 108 9.76 16.04 -1.36
N GLN A 109 10.48 17.15 -1.60
CA GLN A 109 11.51 17.68 -0.70
C GLN A 109 10.96 18.51 0.47
N GLY A 110 9.65 18.65 0.61
CA GLY A 110 8.99 19.48 1.64
C GLY A 110 9.08 20.98 1.39
N ARG A 111 9.57 21.42 0.23
CA ARG A 111 9.72 22.84 -0.14
C ARG A 111 8.41 23.38 -0.76
N CYS A 112 7.34 23.33 0.04
CA CYS A 112 5.99 23.64 -0.41
C CYS A 112 5.81 25.06 -0.99
N ASP A 113 6.55 26.04 -0.51
CA ASP A 113 6.47 27.41 -1.04
C ASP A 113 7.05 27.52 -2.46
N ALA A 114 8.20 26.89 -2.71
CA ALA A 114 8.77 26.78 -4.04
C ALA A 114 7.86 25.98 -4.98
N ALA A 115 7.43 24.80 -4.52
CA ALA A 115 6.50 23.93 -5.25
C ALA A 115 5.19 24.66 -5.63
N THR A 116 4.64 25.47 -4.71
CA THR A 116 3.43 26.27 -4.97
C THR A 116 3.64 27.22 -6.16
N SER A 117 4.78 27.89 -6.22
CA SER A 117 5.11 28.82 -7.32
C SER A 117 5.27 28.07 -8.63
N THR A 118 6.01 26.97 -8.61
CA THR A 118 6.30 26.14 -9.79
C THR A 118 5.05 25.42 -10.33
N LEU A 119 4.20 24.87 -9.43
CA LEU A 119 2.96 24.21 -9.83
C LEU A 119 1.91 25.19 -10.38
N ARG A 120 1.89 26.44 -9.89
CA ARG A 120 1.08 27.49 -10.50
C ARG A 120 1.55 27.82 -11.92
N LEU A 121 2.86 27.87 -12.16
CA LEU A 121 3.40 28.03 -13.51
C LEU A 121 2.98 26.85 -14.40
N ALA A 122 3.08 25.63 -13.92
CA ALA A 122 2.60 24.44 -14.64
C ALA A 122 1.10 24.56 -15.01
N LEU A 123 0.25 25.03 -14.08
CA LEU A 123 -1.19 25.24 -14.35
C LEU A 123 -1.47 26.39 -15.34
N GLN A 124 -0.59 27.38 -15.46
CA GLN A 124 -0.70 28.40 -16.52
C GLN A 124 -0.50 27.80 -17.92
N ILE A 125 0.36 26.77 -18.02
CA ILE A 125 0.63 26.09 -19.29
C ILE A 125 -0.45 25.03 -19.57
N ASN A 126 -0.85 24.25 -18.56
CA ASN A 126 -1.88 23.22 -18.67
C ASN A 126 -2.81 23.26 -17.45
N ALA A 127 -3.87 24.05 -17.55
CA ALA A 127 -4.86 24.23 -16.48
C ALA A 127 -5.71 22.96 -16.18
N GLY A 128 -5.76 22.02 -17.13
CA GLY A 128 -6.60 20.81 -17.03
C GLY A 128 -5.94 19.62 -16.33
N TYR A 129 -4.67 19.68 -16.00
CA TYR A 129 -3.99 18.51 -15.44
C TYR A 129 -4.28 18.35 -13.95
N LEU A 130 -5.21 17.44 -13.62
CA LEU A 130 -5.71 17.20 -12.27
C LEU A 130 -4.59 16.90 -11.24
N PRO A 131 -3.58 16.07 -11.52
CA PRO A 131 -2.51 15.82 -10.56
C PRO A 131 -1.79 17.08 -10.08
N THR A 132 -1.60 18.07 -10.98
CA THR A 132 -1.00 19.37 -10.59
C THR A 132 -1.87 20.14 -9.62
N LYS A 133 -3.20 20.17 -9.83
CA LYS A 133 -4.15 20.84 -8.93
C LYS A 133 -4.15 20.19 -7.55
N LEU A 134 -4.18 18.85 -7.49
CA LEU A 134 -4.14 18.10 -6.22
C LEU A 134 -2.83 18.36 -5.46
N ARG A 135 -1.68 18.34 -6.15
CA ARG A 135 -0.37 18.62 -5.52
C ARG A 135 -0.28 20.07 -5.04
N LEU A 136 -0.74 21.03 -5.83
CA LEU A 136 -0.78 22.43 -5.42
C LEU A 136 -1.66 22.62 -4.17
N ALA A 137 -2.85 22.01 -4.15
CA ALA A 137 -3.74 22.07 -2.99
C ALA A 137 -3.13 21.44 -1.74
N ASN A 138 -2.38 20.34 -1.89
CA ASN A 138 -1.62 19.71 -0.81
C ASN A 138 -0.50 20.62 -0.29
N CYS A 139 0.30 21.25 -1.17
CA CYS A 139 1.35 22.19 -0.77
C CYS A 139 0.78 23.41 -0.05
N LEU A 140 -0.33 23.98 -0.54
CA LEU A 140 -1.02 25.08 0.14
C LEU A 140 -1.50 24.67 1.54
N HIS A 141 -2.00 23.44 1.70
CA HIS A 141 -2.38 22.91 3.01
C HIS A 141 -1.17 22.79 3.94
N ALA A 142 -0.07 22.24 3.46
CA ALA A 142 1.17 22.06 4.23
C ALA A 142 1.80 23.40 4.64
N SER A 143 1.68 24.45 3.82
CA SER A 143 2.09 25.82 4.14
C SER A 143 1.06 26.60 4.98
N ALA A 144 0.08 25.93 5.60
CA ALA A 144 -1.00 26.52 6.39
C ALA A 144 -1.89 27.54 5.64
N ALA A 145 -1.85 27.59 4.32
CA ALA A 145 -2.73 28.38 3.48
C ALA A 145 -4.09 27.68 3.29
N TRP A 146 -4.74 27.32 4.40
CA TRP A 146 -5.90 26.41 4.43
C TRP A 146 -7.11 26.92 3.65
N GLU A 147 -7.30 28.24 3.61
CA GLU A 147 -8.39 28.83 2.82
C GLU A 147 -8.16 28.64 1.32
N ALA A 148 -6.96 28.92 0.83
CA ALA A 148 -6.62 28.73 -0.58
C ALA A 148 -6.63 27.26 -0.97
N SER A 149 -6.13 26.39 -0.11
CA SER A 149 -6.21 24.94 -0.29
C SER A 149 -7.66 24.46 -0.39
N GLY A 150 -8.53 24.88 0.54
CA GLY A 150 -9.93 24.52 0.55
C GLY A 150 -10.69 25.01 -0.69
N LYS A 151 -10.41 26.23 -1.18
CA LYS A 151 -10.99 26.74 -2.44
C LYS A 151 -10.59 25.88 -3.62
N LEU A 152 -9.31 25.55 -3.74
CA LEU A 152 -8.82 24.72 -4.84
C LEU A 152 -9.38 23.28 -4.79
N TYR A 153 -9.49 22.67 -3.60
CA TYR A 153 -10.16 21.38 -3.48
C TYR A 153 -11.65 21.46 -3.81
N ALA A 154 -12.36 22.54 -3.44
CA ALA A 154 -13.75 22.74 -3.80
C ALA A 154 -13.92 22.84 -5.33
N GLU A 155 -13.05 23.55 -6.02
CA GLU A 155 -13.03 23.60 -7.50
C GLU A 155 -12.76 22.20 -8.10
N ILE A 156 -11.87 21.41 -7.50
CA ILE A 156 -11.59 20.05 -7.98
C ILE A 156 -12.80 19.14 -7.80
N VAL A 157 -13.49 19.14 -6.65
CA VAL A 157 -14.66 18.28 -6.44
C VAL A 157 -15.87 18.72 -7.30
N GLU A 158 -15.95 19.98 -7.69
CA GLU A 158 -16.95 20.45 -8.63
C GLU A 158 -16.70 19.90 -10.05
N GLN A 159 -15.44 19.87 -10.48
CA GLN A 159 -15.03 19.35 -11.79
C GLN A 159 -14.92 17.81 -11.84
N HIS A 160 -14.57 17.19 -10.72
CA HIS A 160 -14.32 15.75 -10.55
C HIS A 160 -15.05 15.23 -9.31
N PRO A 161 -16.40 15.11 -9.36
CA PRO A 161 -17.22 14.74 -8.19
C PRO A 161 -17.06 13.29 -7.73
N ASP A 162 -16.32 12.49 -8.47
CA ASP A 162 -15.96 11.09 -8.20
C ASP A 162 -14.55 10.92 -7.64
N ASN A 163 -13.84 12.02 -7.36
CA ASN A 163 -12.45 11.94 -6.87
C ASN A 163 -12.38 11.90 -5.33
N PRO A 164 -12.04 10.77 -4.69
CA PRO A 164 -12.02 10.65 -3.23
C PRO A 164 -10.87 11.44 -2.59
N ASP A 165 -9.70 11.58 -3.26
CA ASP A 165 -8.57 12.37 -2.74
C ASP A 165 -8.92 13.86 -2.62
N ALA A 166 -9.70 14.40 -3.57
CA ALA A 166 -10.13 15.78 -3.52
C ALA A 166 -11.08 16.04 -2.35
N TYR A 167 -12.03 15.12 -2.08
CA TYR A 167 -12.89 15.21 -0.90
C TYR A 167 -12.11 15.05 0.41
N TYR A 168 -11.15 14.14 0.44
CA TYR A 168 -10.29 13.98 1.61
C TYR A 168 -9.48 15.27 1.88
N GLY A 169 -8.88 15.87 0.83
CA GLY A 169 -8.16 17.13 0.93
C GLY A 169 -9.04 18.30 1.36
N LEU A 170 -10.28 18.38 0.84
CA LEU A 170 -11.28 19.39 1.24
C LEU A 170 -11.63 19.23 2.73
N GLY A 171 -11.85 18.01 3.19
CA GLY A 171 -12.08 17.70 4.61
C GLY A 171 -10.93 18.16 5.50
N ARG A 172 -9.68 17.90 5.10
CA ARG A 172 -8.48 18.38 5.83
C ARG A 172 -8.43 19.90 5.91
N ALA A 173 -8.69 20.61 4.81
CA ALA A 173 -8.67 22.06 4.77
C ALA A 173 -9.77 22.67 5.65
N ARG A 174 -10.98 22.08 5.66
CA ARG A 174 -12.10 22.47 6.51
C ARG A 174 -11.83 22.23 7.99
N ALA A 175 -11.31 21.04 8.33
CA ALA A 175 -10.94 20.69 9.70
C ALA A 175 -9.88 21.64 10.27
N ALA A 176 -8.85 22.01 9.49
CA ALA A 176 -7.82 22.97 9.88
C ALA A 176 -8.38 24.38 10.14
N ARG A 177 -9.55 24.72 9.55
CA ARG A 177 -10.28 25.98 9.77
C ARG A 177 -11.36 25.85 10.86
N HIS A 178 -11.41 24.74 11.60
CA HIS A 178 -12.42 24.41 12.60
C HIS A 178 -13.87 24.27 12.06
N ASP A 179 -14.04 24.12 10.74
CA ASP A 179 -15.31 23.71 10.14
C ASP A 179 -15.48 22.20 10.26
N LEU A 180 -15.80 21.73 11.47
CA LEU A 180 -15.88 20.29 11.75
C LEU A 180 -17.06 19.61 11.05
N ILE A 181 -18.18 20.32 10.86
CA ILE A 181 -19.35 19.77 10.18
C ILE A 181 -19.04 19.57 8.68
N GLY A 182 -18.55 20.60 8.02
CA GLY A 182 -18.15 20.50 6.63
C GLY A 182 -16.99 19.54 6.40
N ALA A 183 -16.08 19.37 7.39
CA ALA A 183 -15.02 18.36 7.32
C ALA A 183 -15.59 16.94 7.38
N ALA A 184 -16.56 16.66 8.27
CA ALA A 184 -17.24 15.37 8.36
C ALA A 184 -17.96 15.01 7.07
N GLU A 185 -18.67 15.97 6.46
CA GLU A 185 -19.35 15.78 5.16
C GLU A 185 -18.36 15.39 4.05
N ALA A 186 -17.25 16.11 3.96
CA ALA A 186 -16.24 15.88 2.94
C ALA A 186 -15.55 14.51 3.14
N TYR A 187 -15.13 14.16 4.37
CA TYR A 187 -14.54 12.84 4.66
C TYR A 187 -15.53 11.70 4.43
N SER A 188 -16.80 11.87 4.82
CA SER A 188 -17.84 10.87 4.57
C SER A 188 -18.02 10.62 3.06
N LYS A 189 -17.95 11.68 2.24
CA LYS A 189 -18.00 11.53 0.78
C LYS A 189 -16.77 10.81 0.23
N ALA A 190 -15.56 11.10 0.76
CA ALA A 190 -14.34 10.38 0.40
C ALA A 190 -14.46 8.87 0.71
N CYS A 191 -14.93 8.51 1.91
CA CYS A 191 -15.17 7.13 2.31
C CYS A 191 -16.27 6.44 1.47
N ALA A 192 -17.31 7.17 1.08
CA ALA A 192 -18.36 6.62 0.23
C ALA A 192 -17.89 6.34 -1.20
N LEU A 193 -16.97 7.16 -1.74
CA LEU A 193 -16.36 6.96 -3.06
C LEU A 193 -15.31 5.84 -3.06
N PHE A 194 -14.58 5.70 -1.97
CA PHE A 194 -13.59 4.64 -1.79
C PHE A 194 -13.70 4.06 -0.37
N PRO A 195 -14.46 2.96 -0.17
CA PRO A 195 -14.75 2.41 1.16
C PRO A 195 -13.53 1.92 1.94
N ASP A 196 -12.43 1.63 1.26
CA ASP A 196 -11.18 1.18 1.89
C ASP A 196 -10.20 2.33 2.17
N PHE A 197 -10.66 3.59 2.15
CA PHE A 197 -9.79 4.75 2.38
C PHE A 197 -9.44 4.92 3.87
N GLY A 198 -8.45 4.17 4.34
CA GLY A 198 -8.03 4.19 5.73
C GLY A 198 -7.78 5.59 6.31
N PRO A 199 -6.92 6.44 5.71
CA PRO A 199 -6.70 7.81 6.18
C PRO A 199 -7.97 8.66 6.30
N ALA A 200 -8.96 8.47 5.39
CA ALA A 200 -10.22 9.21 5.45
C ALA A 200 -11.10 8.74 6.62
N HIS A 201 -11.18 7.42 6.85
CA HIS A 201 -11.87 6.86 8.01
C HIS A 201 -11.25 7.35 9.33
N TYR A 202 -9.94 7.36 9.44
CA TYR A 202 -9.26 7.89 10.64
C TYR A 202 -9.57 9.37 10.87
N ALA A 203 -9.47 10.21 9.82
CA ALA A 203 -9.76 11.63 9.92
C ALA A 203 -11.22 11.89 10.29
N LEU A 204 -12.16 11.13 9.71
CA LEU A 204 -13.59 11.20 10.03
C LEU A 204 -13.86 10.81 11.50
N ALA A 205 -13.20 9.78 12.00
CA ALA A 205 -13.30 9.37 13.39
C ALA A 205 -12.87 10.48 14.36
N LEU A 206 -11.76 11.16 14.06
CA LEU A 206 -11.27 12.28 14.87
C LEU A 206 -12.26 13.44 14.88
N VAL A 207 -12.87 13.75 13.74
CA VAL A 207 -13.90 14.80 13.63
C VAL A 207 -15.17 14.40 14.40
N HIS A 208 -15.67 13.18 14.27
CA HIS A 208 -16.82 12.69 15.04
C HIS A 208 -16.56 12.75 16.54
N ARG A 209 -15.35 12.38 16.99
CA ARG A 209 -14.96 12.51 18.41
C ARG A 209 -14.99 13.97 18.88
N SER A 210 -14.52 14.90 18.06
CA SER A 210 -14.54 16.34 18.37
C SER A 210 -15.96 16.92 18.42
N LEU A 211 -16.89 16.30 17.69
CA LEU A 211 -18.33 16.66 17.68
C LEU A 211 -19.12 15.94 18.81
N GLY A 212 -18.48 15.11 19.64
CA GLY A 212 -19.15 14.33 20.70
C GLY A 212 -19.92 13.10 20.19
N GLN A 213 -19.72 12.70 18.96
CA GLN A 213 -20.43 11.59 18.27
C GLN A 213 -19.65 10.28 18.47
N VAL A 214 -19.58 9.78 19.70
CA VAL A 214 -18.69 8.68 20.12
C VAL A 214 -18.93 7.40 19.31
N SER A 215 -20.18 6.97 19.15
CA SER A 215 -20.50 5.73 18.42
C SER A 215 -20.07 5.78 16.94
N GLN A 216 -20.22 6.93 16.29
CA GLN A 216 -19.78 7.12 14.92
C GLN A 216 -18.25 7.12 14.82
N ALA A 217 -17.57 7.73 15.78
CA ALA A 217 -16.11 7.70 15.85
C ALA A 217 -15.57 6.27 16.00
N GLU A 218 -16.17 5.45 16.87
CA GLU A 218 -15.79 4.04 17.07
C GLU A 218 -16.01 3.20 15.82
N GLU A 219 -17.11 3.42 15.09
CA GLU A 219 -17.37 2.74 13.83
C GLU A 219 -16.29 3.08 12.78
N GLN A 220 -15.97 4.36 12.61
CA GLN A 220 -14.94 4.78 11.66
C GLN A 220 -13.54 4.26 12.05
N LEU A 221 -13.21 4.17 13.33
CA LEU A 221 -11.96 3.55 13.80
C LEU A 221 -11.90 2.06 13.46
N ARG A 222 -12.99 1.32 13.58
CA ARG A 222 -13.03 -0.10 13.15
C ARG A 222 -12.79 -0.27 11.65
N LEU A 223 -13.33 0.63 10.82
CA LEU A 223 -13.08 0.63 9.37
C LEU A 223 -11.62 0.98 9.06
N TYR A 224 -11.05 1.96 9.76
CA TYR A 224 -9.63 2.27 9.68
C TYR A 224 -8.74 1.08 10.04
N GLU A 225 -9.02 0.38 11.16
CA GLU A 225 -8.22 -0.79 11.60
C GLU A 225 -8.21 -1.92 10.56
N ARG A 226 -9.27 -2.06 9.76
CA ARG A 226 -9.34 -3.04 8.66
C ARG A 226 -8.54 -2.60 7.43
N ASN A 227 -8.49 -1.30 7.16
CA ASN A 227 -8.03 -0.73 5.90
C ASN A 227 -6.95 0.33 6.12
N LYS A 228 -6.03 0.13 7.09
CA LYS A 228 -5.01 1.14 7.49
C LYS A 228 -4.27 1.76 6.32
N ASP A 229 -3.83 0.93 5.39
CA ASP A 229 -3.01 1.31 4.24
C ASP A 229 -3.84 1.52 2.96
N GLY A 230 -5.16 1.39 3.06
CA GLY A 230 -6.07 1.56 1.92
C GLY A 230 -6.06 3.01 1.44
N ALA A 231 -5.75 3.20 0.17
CA ALA A 231 -5.76 4.50 -0.50
C ALA A 231 -6.31 4.37 -1.93
N PRO A 232 -7.00 5.41 -2.43
CA PRO A 232 -7.47 5.42 -3.81
C PRO A 232 -6.32 5.28 -4.80
N PRO A 233 -6.51 4.59 -5.94
CA PRO A 233 -5.50 4.54 -6.98
C PRO A 233 -5.29 5.93 -7.57
N SER A 234 -4.05 6.43 -7.49
CA SER A 234 -3.67 7.71 -8.09
C SER A 234 -3.31 7.51 -9.55
N SER A 235 -4.03 8.18 -10.45
CA SER A 235 -3.70 8.21 -11.88
C SER A 235 -2.89 9.47 -12.20
N ASP A 236 -1.60 9.29 -12.42
CA ASP A 236 -0.67 10.34 -12.85
C ASP A 236 0.24 9.81 -13.97
N PRO A 237 -0.18 9.98 -15.24
CA PRO A 237 0.55 9.42 -16.39
C PRO A 237 2.00 9.85 -16.47
N LEU A 238 2.33 11.09 -16.08
CA LEU A 238 3.71 11.58 -16.10
C LEU A 238 4.57 10.89 -15.03
N LEU A 239 4.03 10.63 -13.86
CA LEU A 239 4.76 9.86 -12.84
C LEU A 239 4.84 8.38 -13.17
N GLU A 240 3.85 7.82 -13.88
CA GLU A 240 3.96 6.46 -14.41
C GLU A 240 5.08 6.35 -15.44
N GLU A 241 5.23 7.37 -16.31
CA GLU A 241 6.37 7.44 -17.22
C GLU A 241 7.70 7.43 -16.46
N LEU A 242 7.84 8.24 -15.39
CA LEU A 242 9.03 8.20 -14.52
C LEU A 242 9.28 6.82 -13.93
N ARG A 243 8.23 6.19 -13.37
CA ARG A 243 8.34 4.85 -12.78
C ARG A 243 8.78 3.81 -13.80
N SER A 244 8.40 3.97 -15.07
CA SER A 244 8.80 3.05 -16.15
C SER A 244 10.31 3.10 -16.46
N LEU A 245 10.97 4.19 -16.10
CA LEU A 245 12.42 4.35 -16.29
C LEU A 245 13.25 3.60 -15.24
N ASN A 246 12.62 3.19 -14.14
CA ASN A 246 13.29 2.52 -13.05
C ASN A 246 13.65 1.07 -13.40
N LYS A 247 14.95 0.83 -13.61
CA LYS A 247 15.51 -0.50 -13.91
C LYS A 247 16.08 -1.20 -12.67
N SER A 248 15.77 -0.76 -11.45
CA SER A 248 16.32 -1.37 -10.25
C SER A 248 15.68 -2.73 -9.95
N ALA A 249 16.44 -3.59 -9.27
CA ALA A 249 15.94 -4.85 -8.75
C ALA A 249 14.74 -4.66 -7.82
N THR A 250 14.78 -3.64 -6.96
CA THR A 250 13.67 -3.28 -6.05
C THR A 250 12.38 -2.97 -6.82
N ARG A 251 12.47 -2.29 -7.98
CA ARG A 251 11.29 -2.03 -8.81
C ARG A 251 10.68 -3.32 -9.36
N GLN A 252 11.51 -4.28 -9.76
CA GLN A 252 11.02 -5.59 -10.21
C GLN A 252 10.34 -6.36 -9.07
N VAL A 253 10.85 -6.28 -7.85
CA VAL A 253 10.18 -6.84 -6.66
C VAL A 253 8.81 -6.20 -6.45
N GLN A 254 8.69 -4.86 -6.53
CA GLN A 254 7.40 -4.17 -6.39
C GLN A 254 6.39 -4.60 -7.46
N ILE A 255 6.84 -4.76 -8.71
CA ILE A 255 6.00 -5.28 -9.81
C ILE A 255 5.54 -6.70 -9.48
N GLY A 256 6.43 -7.56 -8.98
CA GLY A 256 6.10 -8.92 -8.56
C GLY A 256 5.01 -8.94 -7.49
N ILE A 257 5.16 -8.16 -6.42
CA ILE A 257 4.17 -8.05 -5.33
C ILE A 257 2.81 -7.56 -5.86
N GLN A 258 2.80 -6.56 -6.76
CA GLN A 258 1.57 -6.06 -7.36
C GLN A 258 0.86 -7.14 -8.21
N LEU A 259 1.62 -7.91 -8.99
CA LEU A 259 1.09 -9.01 -9.82
C LEU A 259 0.54 -10.14 -8.95
N GLU A 260 1.19 -10.44 -7.85
CA GLU A 260 0.72 -11.42 -6.88
C GLU A 260 -0.63 -11.01 -6.27
N GLY A 261 -0.79 -9.75 -5.87
CA GLY A 261 -2.06 -9.19 -5.38
C GLY A 261 -3.20 -9.28 -6.41
N GLN A 262 -2.87 -9.38 -7.71
CA GLN A 262 -3.81 -9.61 -8.80
C GLN A 262 -4.04 -11.11 -9.10
N GLY A 263 -3.40 -12.03 -8.35
CA GLY A 263 -3.46 -13.46 -8.59
C GLY A 263 -2.65 -13.97 -9.80
N ARG A 264 -1.78 -13.12 -10.40
CA ARG A 264 -0.97 -13.42 -11.59
C ARG A 264 0.39 -14.00 -11.16
N LEU A 265 0.35 -15.22 -10.59
CA LEU A 265 1.49 -15.82 -9.88
C LEU A 265 2.71 -16.08 -10.77
N GLU A 266 2.53 -16.58 -11.98
CA GLU A 266 3.63 -16.85 -12.91
C GLU A 266 4.35 -15.57 -13.34
N GLU A 267 3.59 -14.50 -13.57
CA GLU A 267 4.14 -13.22 -13.96
C GLU A 267 4.84 -12.53 -12.78
N SER A 268 4.30 -12.73 -11.57
CA SER A 268 4.95 -12.30 -10.33
C SER A 268 6.31 -13.00 -10.16
N ALA A 269 6.36 -14.31 -10.31
CA ALA A 269 7.61 -15.06 -10.24
C ALA A 269 8.63 -14.56 -11.28
N ALA A 270 8.20 -14.36 -12.53
CA ALA A 270 9.06 -13.81 -13.58
C ALA A 270 9.59 -12.40 -13.26
N ALA A 271 8.83 -11.56 -12.54
CA ALA A 271 9.29 -10.25 -12.10
C ALA A 271 10.38 -10.37 -11.00
N HIS A 272 10.20 -11.29 -10.03
CA HIS A 272 11.23 -11.55 -9.02
C HIS A 272 12.49 -12.19 -9.60
N GLU A 273 12.38 -13.06 -10.59
CA GLU A 273 13.54 -13.59 -11.32
C GLU A 273 14.32 -12.46 -12.01
N ARG A 274 13.63 -11.54 -12.69
CA ARG A 274 14.29 -10.35 -13.28
C ARG A 274 14.95 -9.47 -12.22
N ALA A 275 14.39 -9.40 -11.00
CA ALA A 275 15.07 -8.71 -9.90
C ALA A 275 16.41 -9.39 -9.56
N LEU A 276 16.46 -10.72 -9.55
CA LEU A 276 17.67 -11.48 -9.29
C LEU A 276 18.69 -11.44 -10.45
N GLU A 277 18.24 -11.26 -11.69
CA GLU A 277 19.15 -10.98 -12.82
C GLU A 277 19.89 -9.64 -12.63
N ILE A 278 19.25 -8.65 -11.99
CA ILE A 278 19.83 -7.33 -11.71
C ILE A 278 20.68 -7.35 -10.44
N ASP A 279 20.19 -8.00 -9.39
CA ASP A 279 20.85 -8.16 -8.09
C ASP A 279 20.61 -9.57 -7.52
N SER A 280 21.54 -10.45 -7.77
CA SER A 280 21.47 -11.87 -7.35
C SER A 280 21.56 -12.07 -5.82
N GLN A 281 21.82 -11.00 -5.05
CA GLN A 281 21.89 -11.05 -3.59
C GLN A 281 20.65 -10.45 -2.92
N LEU A 282 19.62 -10.11 -3.68
CA LEU A 282 18.40 -9.52 -3.15
C LEU A 282 17.55 -10.57 -2.41
N VAL A 283 17.79 -10.69 -1.10
CA VAL A 283 17.13 -11.67 -0.21
C VAL A 283 15.61 -11.68 -0.39
N GLN A 284 14.97 -10.49 -0.45
CA GLN A 284 13.53 -10.38 -0.56
C GLN A 284 12.97 -11.05 -1.82
N ALA A 285 13.68 -10.97 -2.95
CA ALA A 285 13.25 -11.64 -4.18
C ALA A 285 13.30 -13.17 -4.05
N HIS A 286 14.37 -13.70 -3.41
CA HIS A 286 14.43 -15.13 -3.14
C HIS A 286 13.32 -15.59 -2.20
N VAL A 287 13.02 -14.83 -1.12
CA VAL A 287 11.95 -15.15 -0.16
C VAL A 287 10.59 -15.20 -0.86
N ASN A 288 10.27 -14.21 -1.68
CA ASN A 288 9.01 -14.16 -2.43
C ASN A 288 8.91 -15.34 -3.41
N LEU A 289 10.01 -15.73 -4.05
CA LEU A 289 10.03 -16.88 -4.97
C LEU A 289 9.83 -18.23 -4.26
N VAL A 290 10.25 -18.36 -2.99
CA VAL A 290 9.93 -19.56 -2.20
C VAL A 290 8.41 -19.75 -2.08
N GLU A 291 7.69 -18.68 -1.71
CA GLU A 291 6.25 -18.73 -1.58
C GLU A 291 5.56 -18.96 -2.94
N LEU A 292 5.91 -18.15 -3.94
CA LEU A 292 5.30 -18.21 -5.27
C LEU A 292 5.48 -19.57 -5.92
N TYR A 293 6.70 -20.12 -5.95
CA TYR A 293 6.95 -21.44 -6.51
C TYR A 293 6.31 -22.55 -5.69
N GLY A 294 6.20 -22.39 -4.38
CA GLY A 294 5.42 -23.30 -3.53
C GLY A 294 3.95 -23.33 -3.91
N ARG A 295 3.31 -22.18 -4.13
CA ARG A 295 1.91 -22.06 -4.58
C ARG A 295 1.70 -22.57 -6.00
N LEU A 296 2.70 -22.46 -6.86
CA LEU A 296 2.71 -23.01 -8.22
C LEU A 296 3.05 -24.51 -8.28
N GLY A 297 3.33 -25.17 -7.14
CA GLY A 297 3.71 -26.59 -7.06
C GLY A 297 5.12 -26.89 -7.60
N GLN A 298 5.96 -25.87 -7.81
CA GLN A 298 7.34 -26.00 -8.33
C GLN A 298 8.32 -26.10 -7.17
N PHE A 299 8.19 -27.16 -6.37
CA PHE A 299 8.89 -27.31 -5.08
C PHE A 299 10.41 -27.31 -5.20
N GLU A 300 11.02 -27.83 -6.27
CA GLU A 300 12.45 -27.83 -6.51
C GLU A 300 13.00 -26.40 -6.64
N LYS A 301 12.34 -25.56 -7.43
CA LYS A 301 12.73 -24.14 -7.57
C LYS A 301 12.57 -23.40 -6.27
N ALA A 302 11.46 -23.60 -5.56
CA ALA A 302 11.24 -22.99 -4.25
C ALA A 302 12.38 -23.34 -3.27
N GLU A 303 12.84 -24.60 -3.26
CA GLU A 303 13.95 -25.06 -2.41
C GLU A 303 15.31 -24.44 -2.81
N GLU A 304 15.55 -24.21 -4.10
CA GLU A 304 16.75 -23.51 -4.60
C GLU A 304 16.80 -22.08 -4.07
N HIS A 305 15.68 -21.34 -4.18
CA HIS A 305 15.57 -19.98 -3.68
C HIS A 305 15.65 -19.91 -2.15
N TYR A 306 15.03 -20.85 -1.43
CA TYR A 306 15.20 -20.93 0.01
C TYR A 306 16.68 -21.10 0.41
N ARG A 307 17.41 -22.01 -0.25
CA ARG A 307 18.85 -22.21 0.04
C ARG A 307 19.66 -20.95 -0.23
N ALA A 308 19.31 -20.18 -1.26
CA ALA A 308 19.95 -18.90 -1.55
C ALA A 308 19.63 -17.85 -0.48
N ALA A 309 18.36 -17.67 -0.12
CA ALA A 309 17.93 -16.76 0.93
C ALA A 309 18.58 -17.06 2.29
N ALA A 310 18.61 -18.34 2.68
CA ALA A 310 19.21 -18.78 3.95
C ALA A 310 20.72 -18.60 4.00
N ARG A 311 21.42 -18.63 2.85
CA ARG A 311 22.86 -18.30 2.78
C ARG A 311 23.13 -16.82 2.93
N LEU A 312 22.25 -15.98 2.33
CA LEU A 312 22.38 -14.52 2.32
C LEU A 312 21.98 -13.92 3.66
N ASP A 313 20.90 -14.44 4.26
CA ASP A 313 20.40 -14.02 5.58
C ASP A 313 20.02 -15.23 6.45
N PRO A 314 20.99 -15.81 7.15
CA PRO A 314 20.74 -16.95 8.04
C PRO A 314 19.93 -16.60 9.29
N GLY A 315 19.80 -15.31 9.61
CA GLY A 315 19.05 -14.80 10.77
C GLY A 315 17.57 -14.49 10.51
N SER A 316 17.10 -14.65 9.28
CA SER A 316 15.72 -14.33 8.93
C SER A 316 14.73 -15.43 9.37
N SER A 317 13.86 -15.11 10.32
CA SER A 317 12.76 -16.00 10.73
C SER A 317 11.79 -16.28 9.59
N GLU A 318 11.54 -15.30 8.74
CA GLU A 318 10.65 -15.40 7.59
C GLU A 318 11.10 -16.43 6.56
N ASN A 319 12.42 -16.52 6.31
CA ASN A 319 12.97 -17.56 5.44
C ASN A 319 12.62 -18.97 5.91
N TYR A 320 12.80 -19.26 7.20
CA TYR A 320 12.48 -20.56 7.78
C TYR A 320 10.97 -20.80 7.82
N TYR A 321 10.17 -19.77 8.09
CA TYR A 321 8.72 -19.86 8.08
C TYR A 321 8.18 -20.25 6.69
N ASN A 322 8.58 -19.54 5.65
CA ASN A 322 8.13 -19.81 4.28
C ASN A 322 8.59 -21.17 3.78
N TYR A 323 9.80 -21.60 4.18
CA TYR A 323 10.26 -22.95 3.90
C TYR A 323 9.44 -24.00 4.65
N GLY A 324 9.07 -23.75 5.90
CA GLY A 324 8.18 -24.63 6.66
C GLY A 324 6.81 -24.78 5.98
N VAL A 325 6.23 -23.68 5.46
CA VAL A 325 4.98 -23.69 4.70
C VAL A 325 5.13 -24.49 3.40
N LEU A 326 6.23 -24.30 2.67
CA LEU A 326 6.55 -25.08 1.46
C LEU A 326 6.60 -26.59 1.77
N LEU A 327 7.32 -26.98 2.83
CA LEU A 327 7.47 -28.38 3.26
C LEU A 327 6.13 -28.97 3.72
N LEU A 328 5.29 -28.15 4.35
CA LEU A 328 3.93 -28.56 4.75
C LEU A 328 3.05 -28.86 3.52
N GLY A 329 3.12 -28.01 2.51
CA GLY A 329 2.43 -28.25 1.21
C GLY A 329 2.94 -29.47 0.46
N ALA A 330 4.23 -29.78 0.60
CA ALA A 330 4.86 -30.99 0.05
C ALA A 330 4.68 -32.23 0.96
N GLU A 331 3.88 -32.16 2.02
CA GLU A 331 3.63 -33.20 3.00
C GLU A 331 4.89 -33.73 3.73
N LYS A 332 6.00 -32.96 3.71
CA LYS A 332 7.23 -33.26 4.43
C LYS A 332 7.17 -32.80 5.89
N TYR A 333 6.21 -33.37 6.66
CA TYR A 333 5.78 -32.86 7.97
C TYR A 333 6.88 -32.73 8.99
N GLN A 334 7.81 -33.71 9.09
CA GLN A 334 8.92 -33.65 10.05
C GLN A 334 9.89 -32.51 9.73
N GLN A 335 10.15 -32.26 8.45
CA GLN A 335 11.03 -31.17 8.03
C GLN A 335 10.33 -29.81 8.23
N ALA A 336 9.02 -29.73 7.99
CA ALA A 336 8.21 -28.54 8.27
C ALA A 336 8.23 -28.20 9.77
N GLU A 337 8.09 -29.18 10.65
CA GLU A 337 8.19 -28.98 12.10
C GLU A 337 9.54 -28.38 12.49
N ASN A 338 10.64 -28.90 11.94
CA ASN A 338 11.99 -28.39 12.22
C ASN A 338 12.13 -26.94 11.74
N ALA A 339 11.59 -26.61 10.56
CA ALA A 339 11.61 -25.26 10.02
C ALA A 339 10.81 -24.27 10.88
N PHE A 340 9.58 -24.64 11.32
CA PHE A 340 8.79 -23.78 12.21
C PHE A 340 9.44 -23.62 13.58
N ARG A 341 10.08 -24.66 14.14
CA ARG A 341 10.85 -24.54 15.37
C ARG A 341 12.02 -23.57 15.19
N LYS A 342 12.71 -23.65 14.03
CA LYS A 342 13.80 -22.72 13.73
C LYS A 342 13.30 -21.28 13.58
N THR A 343 12.13 -21.07 12.99
CA THR A 343 11.46 -19.77 12.99
C THR A 343 11.29 -19.26 14.43
N LEU A 344 10.78 -20.09 15.34
CA LEU A 344 10.50 -19.71 16.73
C LEU A 344 11.75 -19.56 17.61
N GLU A 345 12.88 -20.17 17.22
CA GLU A 345 14.18 -19.87 17.86
C GLU A 345 14.65 -18.44 17.54
N ILE A 346 14.35 -17.92 16.35
CA ILE A 346 14.76 -16.59 15.90
C ILE A 346 13.71 -15.54 16.32
N ASP A 347 12.43 -15.82 16.07
CA ASP A 347 11.29 -14.99 16.46
C ASP A 347 10.30 -15.81 17.32
N PRO A 348 10.44 -15.76 18.66
CA PRO A 348 9.56 -16.48 19.58
C PRO A 348 8.09 -16.03 19.58
N TYR A 349 7.78 -14.94 18.89
CA TYR A 349 6.43 -14.35 18.83
C TYR A 349 5.76 -14.53 17.48
N HIS A 350 6.35 -15.28 16.55
CA HIS A 350 5.83 -15.45 15.19
C HIS A 350 4.50 -16.22 15.17
N PRO A 351 3.34 -15.56 14.93
CA PRO A 351 2.03 -16.19 15.13
C PRO A 351 1.75 -17.29 14.11
N GLY A 352 2.23 -17.15 12.86
CA GLY A 352 2.07 -18.15 11.81
C GLY A 352 2.83 -19.44 12.13
N ALA A 353 4.05 -19.33 12.65
CA ALA A 353 4.87 -20.49 13.03
C ALA A 353 4.24 -21.27 14.19
N HIS A 354 3.76 -20.57 15.22
CA HIS A 354 3.00 -21.20 16.32
C HIS A 354 1.75 -21.91 15.81
N ASN A 355 0.95 -21.26 14.93
CA ASN A 355 -0.25 -21.90 14.37
C ASN A 355 0.08 -23.16 13.57
N ASN A 356 1.09 -23.12 12.71
CA ASN A 356 1.44 -24.25 11.85
C ASN A 356 2.14 -25.37 12.63
N LEU A 357 2.94 -25.04 13.64
CA LEU A 357 3.49 -26.03 14.58
C LEU A 357 2.37 -26.70 15.36
N GLY A 358 1.38 -25.95 15.87
CA GLY A 358 0.18 -26.47 16.50
C GLY A 358 -0.57 -27.46 15.61
N PHE A 359 -0.73 -27.15 14.31
CA PHE A 359 -1.36 -28.04 13.33
C PHE A 359 -0.56 -29.35 13.15
N LEU A 360 0.75 -29.30 13.07
CA LEU A 360 1.59 -30.51 12.97
C LEU A 360 1.51 -31.36 14.21
N LEU A 361 1.50 -30.76 15.40
CA LEU A 361 1.36 -31.44 16.68
C LEU A 361 -0.01 -32.09 16.83
N GLU A 362 -1.09 -31.41 16.39
CA GLU A 362 -2.45 -32.00 16.35
C GLU A 362 -2.48 -33.25 15.48
N ARG A 363 -1.87 -33.23 14.29
CA ARG A 363 -1.78 -34.41 13.39
C ARG A 363 -1.01 -35.58 14.02
N GLN A 364 -0.09 -35.30 14.92
CA GLN A 364 0.68 -36.30 15.68
C GLN A 364 -0.08 -36.79 16.92
N GLY A 365 -1.27 -36.29 17.22
CA GLY A 365 -2.03 -36.60 18.42
C GLY A 365 -1.53 -35.92 19.70
N ARG A 366 -0.56 -35.01 19.60
CA ARG A 366 0.04 -34.25 20.70
C ARG A 366 -0.83 -33.05 21.08
N LEU A 367 -2.07 -33.33 21.49
CA LEU A 367 -3.13 -32.32 21.63
C LEU A 367 -2.83 -31.22 22.64
N LEU A 368 -2.17 -31.57 23.79
CA LEU A 368 -1.82 -30.57 24.80
C LEU A 368 -0.75 -29.56 24.30
N GLU A 369 0.21 -30.06 23.52
CA GLU A 369 1.24 -29.22 22.94
C GLU A 369 0.68 -28.36 21.80
N ALA A 370 -0.22 -28.94 20.98
CA ALA A 370 -0.94 -28.20 19.95
C ALA A 370 -1.77 -27.03 20.54
N GLU A 371 -2.48 -27.29 21.64
CA GLU A 371 -3.22 -26.26 22.39
C GLU A 371 -2.31 -25.13 22.85
N ALA A 372 -1.15 -25.45 23.40
CA ALA A 372 -0.20 -24.44 23.88
C ALA A 372 0.32 -23.56 22.73
N GLU A 373 0.64 -24.16 21.59
CA GLU A 373 1.11 -23.43 20.42
C GLU A 373 0.01 -22.55 19.80
N TYR A 374 -1.24 -23.03 19.71
CA TYR A 374 -2.36 -22.21 19.23
C TYR A 374 -2.66 -21.03 20.18
N ARG A 375 -2.55 -21.21 21.50
CA ARG A 375 -2.72 -20.11 22.46
C ARG A 375 -1.66 -19.04 22.26
N ARG A 376 -0.38 -19.41 22.10
CA ARG A 376 0.70 -18.46 21.77
C ARG A 376 0.45 -17.72 20.45
N ALA A 377 -0.05 -18.42 19.44
CA ALA A 377 -0.42 -17.78 18.17
C ALA A 377 -1.51 -16.72 18.35
N ILE A 378 -2.51 -16.97 19.21
CA ILE A 378 -3.60 -16.03 19.54
C ILE A 378 -3.09 -14.85 20.38
N GLU A 379 -2.19 -15.09 21.35
CA GLU A 379 -1.57 -14.03 22.15
C GLU A 379 -0.87 -13.01 21.26
N ASN A 380 -0.19 -13.47 20.20
CA ASN A 380 0.55 -12.63 19.28
C ASN A 380 -0.31 -12.03 18.14
N LYS A 381 -1.41 -12.71 17.77
CA LYS A 381 -2.37 -12.23 16.76
C LYS A 381 -3.82 -12.59 17.17
N PRO A 382 -4.43 -11.79 18.06
CA PRO A 382 -5.73 -12.11 18.67
C PRO A 382 -6.92 -12.25 17.71
N ASN A 383 -6.84 -11.65 16.52
CA ASN A 383 -7.95 -11.64 15.56
C ASN A 383 -7.81 -12.72 14.46
N ASN A 384 -6.92 -13.70 14.63
CA ASN A 384 -6.75 -14.75 13.63
C ASN A 384 -7.84 -15.83 13.76
N ARG A 385 -8.89 -15.74 12.96
CA ARG A 385 -10.04 -16.66 12.96
C ARG A 385 -9.63 -18.12 12.73
N GLN A 386 -8.65 -18.37 11.86
CA GLN A 386 -8.18 -19.74 11.61
C GLN A 386 -7.53 -20.36 12.86
N THR A 387 -6.78 -19.58 13.63
CA THR A 387 -6.15 -20.05 14.87
C THR A 387 -7.21 -20.34 15.95
N HIS A 388 -8.22 -19.46 16.12
CA HIS A 388 -9.36 -19.72 16.99
C HIS A 388 -10.12 -20.99 16.60
N PHE A 389 -10.31 -21.21 15.31
CA PHE A 389 -10.93 -22.45 14.80
C PHE A 389 -10.10 -23.68 15.14
N ASN A 390 -8.80 -23.65 14.93
CA ASN A 390 -7.91 -24.76 15.24
C ASN A 390 -7.88 -25.05 16.75
N LEU A 391 -7.73 -24.00 17.58
CA LEU A 391 -7.77 -24.14 19.04
C LEU A 391 -9.12 -24.73 19.51
N GLY A 392 -10.23 -24.22 18.99
CA GLY A 392 -11.56 -24.70 19.34
C GLY A 392 -11.73 -26.18 19.05
N ARG A 393 -11.26 -26.65 17.89
CA ARG A 393 -11.29 -28.09 17.52
C ARG A 393 -10.45 -28.94 18.47
N VAL A 394 -9.22 -28.49 18.76
CA VAL A 394 -8.33 -29.22 19.70
C VAL A 394 -8.91 -29.30 21.08
N LEU A 395 -9.51 -28.22 21.58
CA LEU A 395 -10.19 -28.23 22.89
C LEU A 395 -11.38 -29.19 22.93
N VAL A 396 -12.20 -29.23 21.87
CA VAL A 396 -13.31 -30.18 21.73
C VAL A 396 -12.79 -31.63 21.68
N ASN A 397 -11.65 -31.88 21.04
CA ASN A 397 -11.02 -33.20 21.00
C ASN A 397 -10.46 -33.64 22.37
N GLN A 398 -10.14 -32.68 23.22
CA GLN A 398 -9.74 -32.90 24.63
C GLN A 398 -10.95 -32.95 25.61
N GLU A 399 -12.17 -32.93 25.09
CA GLU A 399 -13.40 -32.88 25.87
C GLU A 399 -13.61 -31.60 26.70
N LYS A 400 -12.80 -30.54 26.41
CA LYS A 400 -12.95 -29.19 26.97
C LYS A 400 -14.03 -28.42 26.21
N TYR A 401 -15.26 -28.91 26.22
CA TYR A 401 -16.33 -28.44 25.34
C TYR A 401 -16.65 -26.96 25.50
N GLU A 402 -16.77 -26.45 26.72
CA GLU A 402 -17.14 -25.08 27.01
C GLU A 402 -16.10 -24.10 26.44
N GLU A 403 -14.80 -24.40 26.61
CA GLU A 403 -13.72 -23.57 26.06
C GLU A 403 -13.69 -23.65 24.54
N GLY A 404 -13.80 -24.87 24.00
CA GLY A 404 -13.79 -25.06 22.53
C GLY A 404 -14.94 -24.33 21.84
N ILE A 405 -16.16 -24.38 22.43
CA ILE A 405 -17.32 -23.63 21.92
C ILE A 405 -17.10 -22.12 22.00
N ARG A 406 -16.48 -21.60 23.07
CA ARG A 406 -16.14 -20.18 23.15
C ARG A 406 -15.18 -19.73 22.03
N GLU A 407 -14.16 -20.52 21.76
CA GLU A 407 -13.20 -20.22 20.69
C GLU A 407 -13.85 -20.32 19.29
N LEU A 408 -14.66 -21.35 19.04
CA LEU A 408 -15.38 -21.51 17.78
C LEU A 408 -16.41 -20.40 17.53
N LYS A 409 -17.05 -19.85 18.56
CA LYS A 409 -17.95 -18.70 18.40
C LYS A 409 -17.28 -17.46 17.87
N LYS A 410 -15.99 -17.23 18.15
CA LYS A 410 -15.21 -16.10 17.63
C LYS A 410 -14.95 -16.21 16.12
N THR A 411 -15.20 -17.37 15.52
CA THR A 411 -14.89 -17.60 14.10
C THR A 411 -16.04 -17.34 13.14
N ILE A 412 -17.28 -17.19 13.65
CA ILE A 412 -18.47 -17.07 12.80
C ILE A 412 -18.75 -15.65 12.31
N GLU A 413 -18.04 -14.65 12.83
CA GLU A 413 -18.16 -13.25 12.44
C GLU A 413 -16.76 -12.64 12.17
N PRO A 414 -16.64 -11.76 11.18
CA PRO A 414 -17.64 -11.42 10.15
C PRO A 414 -17.92 -12.62 9.21
N GLU A 415 -19.10 -12.64 8.58
CA GLU A 415 -19.42 -13.70 7.65
C GLU A 415 -18.58 -13.65 6.37
N ASP A 416 -18.09 -14.81 5.93
CA ASP A 416 -17.32 -14.99 4.70
C ASP A 416 -17.56 -16.41 4.13
N GLU A 417 -16.83 -16.76 3.10
CA GLU A 417 -16.89 -18.07 2.43
C GLU A 417 -16.58 -19.26 3.36
N ASN A 418 -15.83 -19.04 4.46
CA ASN A 418 -15.47 -20.07 5.45
C ASN A 418 -16.52 -20.22 6.57
N THR A 419 -17.43 -19.27 6.70
CA THR A 419 -18.43 -19.25 7.78
C THR A 419 -19.27 -20.53 7.85
N PRO A 420 -19.71 -21.17 6.73
CA PRO A 420 -20.42 -22.44 6.81
C PRO A 420 -19.58 -23.54 7.47
N ARG A 421 -18.29 -23.64 7.17
CA ARG A 421 -17.36 -24.59 7.80
C ARG A 421 -17.21 -24.32 9.30
N TYR A 422 -17.12 -23.05 9.70
CA TYR A 422 -16.99 -22.66 11.10
C TYR A 422 -18.28 -22.96 11.89
N ARG A 423 -19.45 -22.65 11.33
CA ARG A 423 -20.75 -23.01 11.92
C ARG A 423 -20.93 -24.51 12.05
N TYR A 424 -20.49 -25.27 11.06
CA TYR A 424 -20.55 -26.75 11.13
C TYR A 424 -19.69 -27.29 12.26
N ALA A 425 -18.46 -26.83 12.42
CA ALA A 425 -17.59 -27.23 13.52
C ALA A 425 -18.17 -26.83 14.90
N LEU A 426 -18.77 -25.64 15.00
CA LEU A 426 -19.45 -25.20 16.22
C LEU A 426 -20.66 -26.09 16.55
N GLY A 427 -21.44 -26.45 15.53
CA GLY A 427 -22.56 -27.39 15.70
C GLY A 427 -22.09 -28.77 16.12
N ALA A 428 -20.99 -29.28 15.55
CA ALA A 428 -20.40 -30.56 15.98
C ALA A 428 -19.87 -30.49 17.42
N ALA A 429 -19.31 -29.36 17.86
CA ALA A 429 -18.90 -29.14 19.24
C ALA A 429 -20.09 -29.19 20.21
N PHE A 430 -21.21 -28.55 19.89
CA PHE A 430 -22.46 -28.65 20.67
C PHE A 430 -23.01 -30.06 20.70
N ALA A 431 -22.98 -30.81 19.60
CA ALA A 431 -23.42 -32.22 19.58
C ALA A 431 -22.58 -33.08 20.55
N ARG A 432 -21.25 -32.89 20.56
CA ARG A 432 -20.36 -33.63 21.47
C ARG A 432 -20.51 -33.21 22.93
N SER A 433 -20.91 -31.97 23.21
CA SER A 433 -21.20 -31.52 24.58
C SER A 433 -22.59 -31.95 25.09
N GLY A 434 -23.42 -32.56 24.24
CA GLY A 434 -24.78 -32.98 24.56
C GLY A 434 -25.87 -31.92 24.32
N ASP A 435 -25.53 -30.71 23.90
CA ASP A 435 -26.50 -29.66 23.55
C ASP A 435 -27.00 -29.86 22.11
N ARG A 436 -27.98 -30.75 21.99
CA ARG A 436 -28.54 -31.12 20.70
C ARG A 436 -29.27 -29.97 19.99
N ASP A 437 -29.95 -29.12 20.72
CA ASP A 437 -30.74 -28.03 20.10
C ASP A 437 -29.83 -27.00 19.47
N SER A 438 -28.75 -26.60 20.15
CA SER A 438 -27.73 -25.75 19.59
C SER A 438 -27.01 -26.42 18.41
N ALA A 439 -26.70 -27.72 18.51
CA ALA A 439 -26.09 -28.49 17.43
C ALA A 439 -26.94 -28.44 16.16
N LEU A 440 -28.22 -28.77 16.25
CA LEU A 440 -29.14 -28.73 15.11
C LEU A 440 -29.26 -27.33 14.52
N ARG A 441 -29.35 -26.32 15.36
CA ARG A 441 -29.40 -24.90 14.88
C ARG A 441 -28.20 -24.53 14.06
N TYR A 442 -26.97 -24.71 14.58
CA TYR A 442 -25.76 -24.33 13.89
C TYR A 442 -25.45 -25.19 12.66
N ILE A 443 -25.75 -26.49 12.68
CA ILE A 443 -25.56 -27.37 11.53
C ILE A 443 -26.53 -27.00 10.40
N ARG A 444 -27.80 -26.64 10.72
CA ARG A 444 -28.72 -26.13 9.70
C ARG A 444 -28.27 -24.80 9.08
N GLN A 445 -27.80 -23.87 9.90
CA GLN A 445 -27.20 -22.61 9.37
C GLN A 445 -25.98 -22.88 8.50
N ALA A 446 -25.14 -23.84 8.87
CA ALA A 446 -24.00 -24.25 8.04
C ALA A 446 -24.45 -24.85 6.70
N ARG A 447 -25.49 -25.68 6.70
CA ARG A 447 -26.10 -26.24 5.49
C ARG A 447 -26.59 -25.14 4.55
N ASP A 448 -27.38 -24.21 5.09
CA ASP A 448 -27.97 -23.12 4.31
C ASP A 448 -26.88 -22.23 3.69
N GLY A 449 -25.84 -21.92 4.45
CA GLY A 449 -24.65 -21.20 3.93
C GLY A 449 -23.87 -22.00 2.88
N ALA A 450 -23.66 -23.30 3.09
CA ALA A 450 -22.96 -24.16 2.13
C ALA A 450 -23.74 -24.29 0.82
N VAL A 451 -25.08 -24.34 0.85
CA VAL A 451 -25.94 -24.30 -0.33
C VAL A 451 -25.78 -22.97 -1.09
N ALA A 452 -25.88 -21.85 -0.37
CA ALA A 452 -25.78 -20.52 -0.96
C ALA A 452 -24.42 -20.29 -1.66
N LEU A 453 -23.34 -20.88 -1.12
CA LEU A 453 -21.98 -20.76 -1.66
C LEU A 453 -21.58 -21.91 -2.60
N GLY A 454 -22.46 -22.87 -2.90
CA GLY A 454 -22.18 -23.99 -3.78
C GLY A 454 -21.13 -24.98 -3.27
N GLN A 455 -20.92 -25.07 -1.94
CA GLN A 455 -19.88 -25.89 -1.30
C GLN A 455 -20.33 -27.39 -1.19
N SER A 456 -20.42 -28.07 -2.30
CA SER A 456 -21.01 -29.43 -2.40
C SER A 456 -20.36 -30.48 -1.49
N GLY A 457 -19.01 -30.47 -1.36
CA GLY A 457 -18.29 -31.40 -0.49
C GLY A 457 -18.58 -31.20 1.00
N LEU A 458 -18.65 -29.95 1.45
CA LEU A 458 -19.03 -29.59 2.81
C LEU A 458 -20.51 -29.96 3.06
N LEU A 459 -21.39 -29.63 2.12
CA LEU A 459 -22.83 -29.93 2.19
C LEU A 459 -23.09 -31.41 2.40
N ALA A 460 -22.43 -32.29 1.65
CA ALA A 460 -22.58 -33.75 1.79
C ALA A 460 -22.23 -34.25 3.22
N SER A 461 -21.20 -33.67 3.83
CA SER A 461 -20.82 -34.00 5.21
C SER A 461 -21.83 -33.47 6.22
N ILE A 462 -22.29 -32.25 6.07
CA ILE A 462 -23.31 -31.62 6.91
C ILE A 462 -24.62 -32.41 6.88
N GLU A 463 -25.10 -32.79 5.70
CA GLU A 463 -26.36 -33.56 5.55
C GLU A 463 -26.30 -34.95 6.17
N ARG A 464 -25.14 -35.61 6.14
CA ARG A 464 -24.93 -36.88 6.78
C ARG A 464 -25.09 -36.77 8.30
N ASP A 465 -24.41 -35.80 8.88
CA ASP A 465 -24.44 -35.61 10.36
C ASP A 465 -25.79 -35.11 10.82
N LEU A 466 -26.44 -34.25 10.02
CA LEU A 466 -27.80 -33.77 10.32
C LEU A 466 -28.80 -34.93 10.40
N ARG A 467 -28.78 -35.85 9.41
CA ARG A 467 -29.62 -37.06 9.43
C ARG A 467 -29.37 -37.91 10.69
N THR A 468 -28.11 -38.08 11.07
CA THR A 468 -27.74 -38.86 12.25
C THR A 468 -28.28 -38.20 13.54
N LEU A 469 -28.12 -36.89 13.67
CA LEU A 469 -28.61 -36.13 14.79
C LEU A 469 -30.15 -36.09 14.87
N GLU A 470 -30.86 -36.04 13.73
CA GLU A 470 -32.32 -36.05 13.68
C GLU A 470 -32.90 -37.43 13.98
N ALA A 471 -32.23 -38.50 13.55
CA ALA A 471 -32.63 -39.88 13.80
C ALA A 471 -32.44 -40.30 15.26
N SER A 472 -31.50 -39.71 15.97
CA SER A 472 -31.18 -40.01 17.41
C SER A 472 -32.24 -39.45 18.35
N ARG A 473 -33.54 -39.45 18.00
CA ARG A 473 -34.63 -39.16 18.97
C ARG A 473 -34.56 -40.16 20.09
N VAL A 474 -34.32 -39.68 21.30
CA VAL A 474 -34.51 -40.47 22.54
C VAL A 474 -35.93 -41.02 22.50
N PRO A 475 -36.14 -42.36 22.71
CA PRO A 475 -37.47 -42.88 23.02
C PRO A 475 -37.94 -42.22 24.31
N GLN A 476 -39.17 -41.71 24.30
CA GLN A 476 -39.86 -41.21 25.51
C GLN A 476 -40.04 -42.31 26.53
#